data_6df1b14ac0aef24467efc13451764050
#
_entry.id   6df1b14ac0aef24467efc13451764050
#
_cell.length_a   1.000
_cell.length_b   1.000
_cell.length_c   1.000
_cell.angle_alpha   90.00
_cell.angle_beta   90.00
_cell.angle_gamma   90.00
#
_symmetry.space_group_name_H-M   'P 1'
#
loop_
_entity.id
_entity.type
_entity.pdbx_description
1 polymer ?
#
loop_
_entity_poly.entity_id
_entity_poly.type
_entity_poly.pdbx_seq_one_letter_code
_entity_poly.pdbx_strand_id
1 'polypeptide(L)' 'MSKHRQTVGVGVNLGHTEALRDQLVAEITEYERQQAALKLNGTEVNFSMIQTYKELIHARREMLNKLPPRF' A
#
# COMPACT_ATOMS: atom_id res chain seq x y z
N MET A 1 -28.39 -4.75 -12.52
CA MET A 1 -27.94 -4.82 -12.24
C MET A 1 -27.41 -4.96 -11.83
N SER A 2 -27.22 -5.11 -11.79
CA SER A 2 -26.36 -5.33 -11.37
C SER A 2 -26.16 -5.79 -10.80
N LYS A 3 -26.22 -6.23 -10.86
CA LYS A 3 -25.82 -6.81 -10.22
C LYS A 3 -25.08 -7.39 -10.12
N HIS A 4 -24.81 -7.66 -10.56
CA HIS A 4 -23.94 -8.16 -10.45
C HIS A 4 -23.19 -8.06 -9.79
N ARG A 5 -22.96 -7.94 -9.48
CA ARG A 5 -22.17 -7.86 -8.90
C ARG A 5 -21.90 -8.45 -7.96
N GLN A 6 -22.23 -8.92 -7.39
CA GLN A 6 -21.96 -9.49 -6.51
C GLN A 6 -21.58 -10.54 -6.46
N THR A 7 -21.71 -10.96 -6.99
CA THR A 7 -21.30 -11.97 -6.97
C THR A 7 -20.26 -12.22 -6.89
N VAL A 8 -20.06 -11.77 -6.72
CA VAL A 8 -19.16 -11.78 -6.73
C VAL A 8 -18.45 -12.66 -6.48
N GLY A 9 -18.51 -13.09 -6.48
CA GLY A 9 -17.93 -14.18 -6.36
C GLY A 9 -16.67 -14.35 -5.82
N VAL A 10 -16.43 -15.58 -5.61
CA VAL A 10 -15.18 -16.01 -5.04
C VAL A 10 -14.03 -15.73 -5.96
N GLY A 11 -14.22 -15.94 -7.25
CA GLY A 11 -13.17 -15.68 -8.21
C GLY A 11 -12.79 -14.22 -8.23
N VAL A 12 -13.78 -13.37 -8.05
CA VAL A 12 -13.54 -11.93 -8.00
C VAL A 12 -12.66 -11.60 -6.81
N ASN A 13 -12.88 -12.28 -5.69
CA ASN A 13 -12.08 -12.00 -4.50
C ASN A 13 -10.62 -12.32 -4.69
N LEU A 14 -10.31 -13.39 -5.41
CA LEU A 14 -8.91 -13.73 -5.68
C LEU A 14 -8.24 -12.67 -6.54
N GLY A 15 -8.92 -12.24 -7.60
CA GLY A 15 -8.37 -11.20 -8.46
C GLY A 15 -8.24 -9.90 -7.73
N HIS A 16 -9.22 -9.59 -6.89
CA HIS A 16 -9.18 -8.37 -6.11
C HIS A 16 -7.99 -8.37 -5.13
N THR A 17 -7.74 -9.52 -4.51
CA THR A 17 -6.63 -9.62 -3.56
C THR A 17 -5.29 -9.39 -4.26
N GLU A 18 -5.13 -9.96 -5.45
CA GLU A 18 -3.90 -9.74 -6.22
C GLU A 18 -3.72 -8.28 -6.59
N ALA A 19 -4.79 -7.64 -7.06
CA ALA A 19 -4.72 -6.24 -7.43
C ALA A 19 -4.41 -5.37 -6.22
N LEU A 20 -5.02 -5.68 -5.08
CA LEU A 20 -4.78 -4.93 -3.86
C LEU A 20 -3.34 -5.11 -3.40
N ARG A 21 -2.83 -6.32 -3.47
CA ARG A 21 -1.44 -6.59 -3.09
C ARG A 21 -0.48 -5.76 -3.95
N ASP A 22 -0.70 -5.76 -5.26
CA ASP A 22 0.14 -5.00 -6.17
C ASP A 22 0.06 -3.51 -5.89
N GLN A 23 -1.15 -3.03 -5.58
CA GLN A 23 -1.33 -1.62 -5.26
C GLN A 23 -0.58 -1.24 -3.98
N LEU A 24 -0.68 -2.08 -2.95
CA LEU A 24 0.00 -1.80 -1.69
C LEU A 24 1.51 -1.78 -1.88
N VAL A 25 2.04 -2.74 -2.65
CA VAL A 25 3.48 -2.78 -2.91
C VAL A 25 3.91 -1.51 -3.66
N ALA A 26 3.12 -1.09 -4.65
CA ALA A 26 3.45 0.11 -5.40
C ALA A 26 3.43 1.35 -4.52
N GLU A 27 2.45 1.45 -3.61
CA GLU A 27 2.36 2.57 -2.70
C GLU A 27 3.53 2.61 -1.73
N ILE A 28 3.87 1.45 -1.18
CA ILE A 28 5.00 1.36 -0.26
C ILE A 28 6.28 1.79 -0.96
N THR A 29 6.50 1.29 -2.17
CA THR A 29 7.69 1.63 -2.95
C THR A 29 7.77 3.13 -3.20
N GLU A 30 6.64 3.74 -3.56
CA GLU A 30 6.62 5.17 -3.84
C GLU A 30 6.89 5.99 -2.58
N TYR A 31 6.27 5.61 -1.46
CA TYR A 31 6.50 6.32 -0.21
C TYR A 31 7.95 6.18 0.25
N GLU A 32 8.54 5.01 0.07
CA GLU A 32 9.93 4.81 0.44
C GLU A 32 10.84 5.70 -0.41
N ARG A 33 10.52 5.85 -1.69
CA ARG A 33 11.30 6.70 -2.57
C ARG A 33 11.18 8.16 -2.15
N GLN A 34 9.97 8.61 -1.82
CA GLN A 34 9.75 9.98 -1.36
C GLN A 34 10.47 10.22 -0.04
N GLN A 35 10.41 9.25 0.86
CA GLN A 35 11.07 9.37 2.14
C GLN A 35 12.58 9.49 1.97
N ALA A 36 13.15 8.70 1.08
CA ALA A 36 14.59 8.75 0.82
C ALA A 36 15.00 10.12 0.27
N ALA A 37 14.18 10.67 -0.63
CA ALA A 37 14.47 11.99 -1.19
C ALA A 37 14.45 13.05 -0.09
N LEU A 38 13.52 12.96 0.84
CA LEU A 38 13.45 13.92 1.94
C LEU A 38 14.65 13.80 2.86
N LYS A 39 15.12 12.58 3.10
CA LYS A 39 16.29 12.37 3.94
C LYS A 39 17.53 13.01 3.35
N LEU A 40 17.64 13.04 2.04
CA LEU A 40 18.79 13.66 1.39
C LEU A 40 18.81 15.17 1.57
N ASN A 41 17.64 15.79 1.76
CA ASN A 41 17.57 17.24 1.96
C ASN A 41 18.04 17.68 3.34
N GLY A 42 17.80 16.85 4.35
CA GLY A 42 18.35 17.07 5.68
C GLY A 42 17.81 18.28 6.43
N THR A 43 16.61 18.74 6.15
CA THR A 43 16.04 19.87 6.86
C THR A 43 15.08 19.38 7.96
N GLU A 44 14.84 20.24 8.95
CA GLU A 44 13.94 19.89 10.04
C GLU A 44 12.50 19.76 9.58
N VAL A 45 12.11 20.59 8.64
CA VAL A 45 10.76 20.53 8.08
C VAL A 45 10.54 19.15 7.46
N ASN A 46 11.54 18.63 6.79
CA ASN A 46 11.43 17.33 6.15
C ASN A 46 11.35 16.19 7.16
N PHE A 47 11.88 16.41 8.36
CA PHE A 47 11.82 15.37 9.38
C PHE A 47 10.39 14.98 9.69
N SER A 48 9.50 15.95 9.82
CA SER A 48 8.09 15.68 10.08
C SER A 48 7.46 14.89 8.94
N MET A 49 7.79 15.24 7.70
CA MET A 49 7.28 14.54 6.54
C MET A 49 7.84 13.12 6.46
N ILE A 50 9.11 12.97 6.80
CA ILE A 50 9.73 11.63 6.85
C ILE A 50 8.97 10.74 7.81
N GLN A 51 8.60 11.29 8.96
CA GLN A 51 7.85 10.54 9.96
C GLN A 51 6.47 10.15 9.43
N THR A 52 5.81 11.08 8.73
CA THR A 52 4.52 10.80 8.13
C THR A 52 4.62 9.65 7.13
N TYR A 53 5.63 9.68 6.26
CA TYR A 53 5.82 8.60 5.29
C TYR A 53 6.11 7.28 5.99
N LYS A 54 6.88 7.33 7.07
CA LYS A 54 7.17 6.13 7.84
C LYS A 54 5.88 5.47 8.33
N GLU A 55 4.96 6.30 8.82
CA GLU A 55 3.69 5.78 9.31
C GLU A 55 2.81 5.24 8.19
N LEU A 56 2.81 5.93 7.04
CA LEU A 56 2.06 5.47 5.88
C LEU A 56 2.59 4.13 5.39
N ILE A 57 3.91 3.99 5.33
CA ILE A 57 4.54 2.75 4.91
C ILE A 57 4.19 1.63 5.88
N HIS A 58 4.28 1.92 7.17
CA HIS A 58 4.00 0.91 8.19
C HIS A 58 2.57 0.41 8.08
N ALA A 59 1.62 1.34 7.94
CA ALA A 59 0.21 0.97 7.84
C ALA A 59 -0.03 0.07 6.63
N ARG A 60 0.60 0.38 5.50
CA ARG A 60 0.39 -0.41 4.30
C ARG A 60 1.06 -1.77 4.38
N ARG A 61 2.21 -1.86 5.05
CA ARG A 61 2.84 -3.15 5.27
C ARG A 61 1.99 -4.03 6.17
N GLU A 62 1.33 -3.44 7.16
CA GLU A 62 0.40 -4.18 8.00
C GLU A 62 -0.76 -4.72 7.17
N MET A 63 -1.30 -3.90 6.30
CA MET A 63 -2.38 -4.34 5.43
C MET A 63 -1.92 -5.48 4.52
N LEU A 64 -0.71 -5.34 3.98
CA LEU A 64 -0.15 -6.35 3.10
C LEU A 64 0.02 -7.68 3.82
N ASN A 65 0.49 -7.62 5.07
CA ASN A 65 0.71 -8.83 5.86
C ASN A 65 -0.59 -9.56 6.19
N LYS A 66 -1.71 -8.86 6.16
CA LYS A 66 -3.00 -9.45 6.48
C LYS A 66 -3.69 -10.05 5.27
N LEU A 67 -3.15 -9.84 4.09
CA LEU A 67 -3.71 -10.43 2.89
C LEU A 67 -3.40 -11.93 2.83
N PRO A 68 -4.29 -12.72 2.21
CA PRO A 68 -4.01 -14.14 2.06
C PRO A 68 -2.73 -14.38 1.27
N PRO A 69 -2.04 -15.48 1.55
CA PRO A 69 -0.81 -15.76 0.82
C PRO A 69 -1.08 -15.98 -0.66
N ARG A 70 -0.08 -15.68 -1.45
CA ARG A 70 -0.13 -15.87 -2.90
C ARG A 70 0.31 -17.29 -3.22
N PHE A 71 -0.43 -17.94 -4.09
CA PHE A 71 -0.09 -19.29 -4.50
C PHE A 71 0.39 -19.35 -5.93
#